data_484d2efd6117233554c52c21d6363ca6
#
_entry.id   484d2efd6117233554c52c21d6363ca6
#
_cell.length_a   1.000
_cell.length_b   1.000
_cell.length_c   1.000
_cell.angle_alpha   90.00
_cell.angle_beta   90.00
_cell.angle_gamma   90.00
#
_symmetry.space_group_name_H-M   'P 1'
#
loop_
_entity.id
_entity.type
_entity.pdbx_description
1 polymer ?
#
loop_
_entity_poly.entity_id
_entity_poly.type
_entity_poly.pdbx_seq_one_letter_code
_entity_poly.pdbx_strand_id
1 'polypeptide(L)'
;MNAYLERVLADTKAKNANEPLFLQTVEEVLTSVEPLIDAHPEYEEASLLERLVEPERAIEFRVVWMDDQLKYHVNRGYRVQFNAALGPYKGGLRFAPNVTLDTMKFLGFEQIFKDALTGLPIGGCKGGSDFDPRGKSDGEVMRFCQAFMTELFRHIGPDVDAPAGDVGVGGREIGYLYGQYRRIKGAAELGALTGKDIKTGGSILRPEATGYGAVYYLQEVLKHDGLDMAGKRLAISGYGNVA
;
A
#
# COMPACT_ATOMS: atom_id res chain seq x y z
N MET A 1 -11.20 -12.32 -24.28
CA MET A 1 -10.67 -10.99 -23.84
C MET A 1 -10.81 -10.06 -25.03
N ASN A 2 -11.25 -8.84 -24.79
CA ASN A 2 -11.44 -7.87 -25.86
C ASN A 2 -10.06 -7.38 -26.40
N ALA A 3 -10.01 -6.93 -27.67
CA ALA A 3 -8.74 -6.59 -28.32
C ALA A 3 -7.98 -5.44 -27.62
N TYR A 4 -8.69 -4.49 -27.00
CA TYR A 4 -8.08 -3.40 -26.25
C TYR A 4 -7.34 -3.94 -25.01
N LEU A 5 -8.00 -4.81 -24.23
CA LEU A 5 -7.38 -5.42 -23.05
C LEU A 5 -6.17 -6.29 -23.42
N GLU A 6 -6.30 -7.11 -24.50
CA GLU A 6 -5.18 -7.93 -24.97
C GLU A 6 -3.96 -7.10 -25.33
N ARG A 7 -4.17 -6.00 -26.05
CA ARG A 7 -3.10 -5.06 -26.40
C ARG A 7 -2.43 -4.45 -25.17
N VAL A 8 -3.22 -3.90 -24.23
CA VAL A 8 -2.68 -3.28 -23.02
C VAL A 8 -1.93 -4.30 -22.16
N LEU A 9 -2.46 -5.51 -22.03
CA LEU A 9 -1.81 -6.58 -21.28
C LEU A 9 -0.48 -7.01 -21.93
N ALA A 10 -0.45 -7.15 -23.27
CA ALA A 10 0.77 -7.48 -23.99
C ALA A 10 1.85 -6.40 -23.83
N ASP A 11 1.48 -5.13 -23.95
CA ASP A 11 2.39 -4.00 -23.78
C ASP A 11 2.91 -3.92 -22.33
N THR A 12 2.04 -4.16 -21.36
CA THR A 12 2.43 -4.17 -19.94
C THR A 12 3.39 -5.31 -19.62
N LYS A 13 3.14 -6.51 -20.17
CA LYS A 13 4.05 -7.67 -20.05
C LYS A 13 5.42 -7.39 -20.69
N ALA A 14 5.45 -6.72 -21.83
CA ALA A 14 6.72 -6.38 -22.51
C ALA A 14 7.56 -5.37 -21.69
N LYS A 15 6.91 -4.37 -21.07
CA LYS A 15 7.60 -3.35 -20.25
C LYS A 15 8.09 -3.88 -18.89
N ASN A 16 7.40 -4.85 -18.32
CA ASN A 16 7.59 -5.28 -16.94
C ASN A 16 7.98 -6.77 -16.83
N ALA A 17 8.77 -7.29 -17.77
CA ALA A 17 9.08 -8.73 -17.88
C ALA A 17 9.69 -9.37 -16.60
N ASN A 18 10.29 -8.57 -15.70
CA ASN A 18 10.90 -9.03 -14.46
C ASN A 18 10.01 -8.79 -13.22
N GLU A 19 8.72 -8.50 -13.40
CA GLU A 19 7.78 -8.15 -12.34
C GLU A 19 6.56 -9.09 -12.32
N PRO A 20 6.75 -10.38 -12.00
CA PRO A 20 5.73 -11.41 -12.16
C PRO A 20 4.50 -11.20 -11.26
N LEU A 21 4.66 -10.68 -10.03
CA LEU A 21 3.54 -10.43 -9.12
C LEU A 21 2.66 -9.30 -9.65
N PHE A 22 3.28 -8.23 -10.11
CA PHE A 22 2.57 -7.12 -10.72
C PHE A 22 1.81 -7.56 -11.98
N LEU A 23 2.47 -8.31 -12.87
CA LEU A 23 1.86 -8.79 -14.11
C LEU A 23 0.68 -9.72 -13.87
N GLN A 24 0.78 -10.64 -12.90
CA GLN A 24 -0.34 -11.51 -12.52
C GLN A 24 -1.54 -10.68 -12.08
N THR A 25 -1.32 -9.71 -11.21
CA THR A 25 -2.42 -8.87 -10.68
C THR A 25 -3.05 -8.01 -11.76
N VAL A 26 -2.25 -7.45 -12.68
CA VAL A 26 -2.77 -6.70 -13.82
C VAL A 26 -3.68 -7.59 -14.68
N GLU A 27 -3.25 -8.81 -14.99
CA GLU A 27 -4.04 -9.75 -15.79
C GLU A 27 -5.38 -10.11 -15.10
N GLU A 28 -5.36 -10.40 -13.79
CA GLU A 28 -6.55 -10.70 -13.01
C GLU A 28 -7.54 -9.53 -12.99
N VAL A 29 -7.06 -8.32 -12.73
CA VAL A 29 -7.91 -7.13 -12.67
C VAL A 29 -8.46 -6.77 -14.05
N LEU A 30 -7.63 -6.70 -15.09
CA LEU A 30 -8.08 -6.37 -16.44
C LEU A 30 -9.14 -7.36 -16.94
N THR A 31 -8.96 -8.66 -16.67
CA THR A 31 -9.96 -9.67 -17.00
C THR A 31 -11.28 -9.43 -16.27
N SER A 32 -11.23 -9.02 -15.01
CA SER A 32 -12.44 -8.79 -14.21
C SER A 32 -13.24 -7.57 -14.65
N VAL A 33 -12.59 -6.55 -15.22
CA VAL A 33 -13.25 -5.32 -15.69
C VAL A 33 -13.66 -5.35 -17.16
N GLU A 34 -13.39 -6.44 -17.88
CA GLU A 34 -13.73 -6.59 -19.31
C GLU A 34 -15.17 -6.21 -19.64
N PRO A 35 -16.21 -6.66 -18.90
CA PRO A 35 -17.59 -6.30 -19.22
C PRO A 35 -17.87 -4.78 -19.13
N LEU A 36 -17.14 -4.07 -18.26
CA LEU A 36 -17.24 -2.62 -18.14
C LEU A 36 -16.60 -1.94 -19.36
N ILE A 37 -15.43 -2.42 -19.78
CA ILE A 37 -14.73 -1.87 -20.93
C ILE A 37 -15.52 -2.10 -22.24
N ASP A 38 -16.16 -3.25 -22.38
CA ASP A 38 -17.01 -3.54 -23.54
C ASP A 38 -18.25 -2.60 -23.62
N ALA A 39 -18.75 -2.18 -22.46
CA ALA A 39 -19.88 -1.26 -22.39
C ALA A 39 -19.48 0.22 -22.62
N HIS A 40 -18.19 0.55 -22.56
CA HIS A 40 -17.67 1.91 -22.56
C HIS A 40 -16.47 2.09 -23.52
N PRO A 41 -16.70 2.11 -24.86
CA PRO A 41 -15.64 2.27 -25.85
C PRO A 41 -14.84 3.58 -25.70
N GLU A 42 -15.43 4.62 -25.11
CA GLU A 42 -14.76 5.88 -24.79
C GLU A 42 -13.56 5.73 -23.85
N TYR A 43 -13.49 4.62 -23.11
CA TYR A 43 -12.34 4.34 -22.24
C TYR A 43 -11.08 3.98 -23.02
N GLU A 44 -11.22 3.33 -24.19
CA GLU A 44 -10.08 3.11 -25.09
C GLU A 44 -9.61 4.43 -25.72
N GLU A 45 -10.53 5.28 -26.18
CA GLU A 45 -10.21 6.60 -26.74
C GLU A 45 -9.43 7.46 -25.71
N ALA A 46 -9.75 7.33 -24.42
CA ALA A 46 -9.07 8.02 -23.32
C ALA A 46 -7.78 7.32 -22.83
N SER A 47 -7.38 6.19 -23.43
CA SER A 47 -6.26 5.35 -22.96
C SER A 47 -6.34 5.05 -21.47
N LEU A 48 -7.55 4.71 -20.98
CA LEU A 48 -7.80 4.55 -19.55
C LEU A 48 -6.99 3.41 -18.94
N LEU A 49 -6.95 2.25 -19.60
CA LEU A 49 -6.25 1.08 -19.07
C LEU A 49 -4.74 1.27 -19.05
N GLU A 50 -4.16 1.88 -20.08
CA GLU A 50 -2.73 2.21 -20.12
C GLU A 50 -2.33 3.11 -18.94
N ARG A 51 -3.19 4.08 -18.60
CA ARG A 51 -2.97 4.97 -17.44
C ARG A 51 -3.20 4.28 -16.11
N LEU A 52 -4.06 3.28 -16.04
CA LEU A 52 -4.30 2.51 -14.82
C LEU A 52 -3.18 1.54 -14.49
N VAL A 53 -2.55 0.93 -15.50
CA VAL A 53 -1.48 -0.06 -15.29
C VAL A 53 -0.09 0.56 -15.18
N GLU A 54 0.07 1.85 -15.45
CA GLU A 54 1.36 2.55 -15.34
C GLU A 54 1.36 3.43 -14.08
N PRO A 55 2.25 3.21 -13.10
CA PRO A 55 2.33 4.07 -11.92
C PRO A 55 2.80 5.47 -12.31
N GLU A 56 2.22 6.50 -11.67
CA GLU A 56 2.62 7.89 -11.90
C GLU A 56 4.07 8.14 -11.49
N ARG A 57 4.55 7.47 -10.43
CA ARG A 57 5.95 7.52 -9.97
C ARG A 57 6.35 6.26 -9.24
N ALA A 58 7.53 5.75 -9.55
CA ALA A 58 8.23 4.75 -8.75
C ALA A 58 9.53 5.38 -8.19
N ILE A 59 9.64 5.42 -6.87
CA ILE A 59 10.75 6.02 -6.15
C ILE A 59 11.51 4.90 -5.46
N GLU A 60 12.78 4.73 -5.79
CA GLU A 60 13.70 3.80 -5.13
C GLU A 60 14.84 4.59 -4.49
N PHE A 61 15.19 4.26 -3.25
CA PHE A 61 16.26 4.94 -2.52
C PHE A 61 17.04 3.98 -1.61
N ARG A 62 18.27 4.34 -1.34
CA ARG A 62 19.14 3.61 -0.42
C ARG A 62 18.89 4.05 1.02
N VAL A 63 18.75 3.08 1.93
CA VAL A 63 18.63 3.30 3.37
C VAL A 63 19.87 2.76 4.06
N VAL A 64 20.66 3.64 4.68
CA VAL A 64 21.85 3.26 5.45
C VAL A 64 21.57 3.44 6.93
N TRP A 65 21.77 2.40 7.71
CA TRP A 65 21.55 2.42 9.16
C TRP A 65 22.60 1.58 9.90
N MET A 66 22.70 1.74 11.20
CA MET A 66 23.71 1.10 12.04
C MET A 66 23.05 0.22 13.10
N ASP A 67 23.53 -1.02 13.26
CA ASP A 67 23.07 -1.95 14.29
C ASP A 67 23.63 -1.62 15.69
N ASP A 68 23.29 -2.42 16.68
CA ASP A 68 23.74 -2.25 18.06
C ASP A 68 25.24 -2.59 18.26
N GLN A 69 25.84 -3.28 17.28
CA GLN A 69 27.29 -3.57 17.23
C GLN A 69 28.09 -2.51 16.47
N LEU A 70 27.46 -1.37 16.12
CA LEU A 70 28.04 -0.27 15.35
C LEU A 70 28.42 -0.64 13.90
N LYS A 71 27.83 -1.70 13.35
CA LYS A 71 28.01 -2.12 11.97
C LYS A 71 26.98 -1.46 11.06
N TYR A 72 27.42 -0.95 9.92
CA TYR A 72 26.55 -0.36 8.91
C TYR A 72 25.87 -1.45 8.07
N HIS A 73 24.58 -1.21 7.81
CA HIS A 73 23.73 -1.99 6.92
C HIS A 73 23.15 -1.11 5.84
N VAL A 74 22.85 -1.73 4.70
CA VAL A 74 22.25 -1.05 3.54
C VAL A 74 21.02 -1.83 3.10
N ASN A 75 19.88 -1.15 3.07
CA ASN A 75 18.61 -1.65 2.56
C ASN A 75 18.12 -0.77 1.40
N ARG A 76 17.17 -1.28 0.64
CA ARG A 76 16.41 -0.51 -0.35
C ARG A 76 15.11 -0.04 0.24
N GLY A 77 14.77 1.22 -0.01
CA GLY A 77 13.46 1.78 0.25
C GLY A 77 12.72 2.05 -1.04
N TYR A 78 11.40 1.89 -1.01
CA TYR A 78 10.52 2.07 -2.16
C TYR A 78 9.29 2.90 -1.79
N ARG A 79 8.81 3.73 -2.73
CA ARG A 79 7.49 4.32 -2.71
C ARG A 79 6.95 4.38 -4.13
N VAL A 80 5.91 3.62 -4.42
CA VAL A 80 5.20 3.63 -5.71
C VAL A 80 3.92 4.43 -5.53
N GLN A 81 3.95 5.67 -5.99
CA GLN A 81 2.81 6.57 -6.08
C GLN A 81 2.06 6.21 -7.35
N PHE A 82 1.03 5.36 -7.19
CA PHE A 82 0.48 4.65 -8.33
C PHE A 82 -0.53 5.51 -9.10
N ASN A 83 -1.53 6.07 -8.42
CA ASN A 83 -2.53 6.89 -9.07
C ASN A 83 -3.16 7.88 -8.08
N ALA A 84 -3.19 9.17 -8.44
CA ALA A 84 -3.76 10.25 -7.63
C ALA A 84 -5.04 10.87 -8.23
N ALA A 85 -5.69 10.21 -9.19
CA ALA A 85 -6.88 10.76 -9.86
C ALA A 85 -8.03 11.11 -8.90
N LEU A 86 -8.17 10.36 -7.81
CA LEU A 86 -9.21 10.58 -6.79
C LEU A 86 -8.75 11.46 -5.62
N GLY A 87 -7.47 11.72 -5.45
CA GLY A 87 -6.94 12.52 -4.36
C GLY A 87 -5.50 12.14 -3.98
N PRO A 88 -4.98 12.64 -2.84
CA PRO A 88 -3.62 12.35 -2.38
C PRO A 88 -3.35 10.86 -2.31
N TYR A 89 -2.12 10.46 -2.64
CA TYR A 89 -1.73 9.05 -2.57
C TYR A 89 -1.90 8.51 -1.13
N LYS A 90 -2.47 7.32 -1.01
CA LYS A 90 -2.69 6.65 0.26
C LYS A 90 -2.28 5.18 0.16
N GLY A 91 -1.48 4.70 1.09
CA GLY A 91 -1.09 3.29 1.14
C GLY A 91 -0.03 2.98 2.20
N GLY A 92 0.03 1.71 2.60
CA GLY A 92 0.91 1.24 3.67
C GLY A 92 2.39 1.20 3.29
N LEU A 93 3.24 1.12 4.33
CA LEU A 93 4.65 0.76 4.23
C LEU A 93 4.82 -0.67 4.74
N ARG A 94 5.48 -1.53 3.96
CA ARG A 94 5.80 -2.91 4.31
C ARG A 94 7.29 -3.07 4.57
N PHE A 95 7.67 -3.61 5.74
CA PHE A 95 9.05 -3.98 6.03
C PHE A 95 9.16 -5.51 6.14
N ALA A 96 9.75 -6.10 5.12
CA ALA A 96 9.95 -7.55 5.06
C ALA A 96 11.07 -7.89 4.05
N PRO A 97 11.84 -8.97 4.28
CA PRO A 97 13.02 -9.28 3.45
C PRO A 97 12.71 -9.59 1.99
N ASN A 98 11.47 -9.88 1.65
CA ASN A 98 11.00 -10.17 0.29
C ASN A 98 10.38 -8.96 -0.43
N VAL A 99 10.50 -7.76 0.12
CA VAL A 99 10.03 -6.52 -0.52
C VAL A 99 10.94 -6.15 -1.69
N THR A 100 10.33 -5.98 -2.85
CA THR A 100 10.96 -5.55 -4.11
C THR A 100 10.11 -4.49 -4.78
N LEU A 101 10.60 -3.89 -5.87
CA LEU A 101 9.79 -2.97 -6.68
C LEU A 101 8.54 -3.66 -7.24
N ASP A 102 8.68 -4.90 -7.73
CA ASP A 102 7.56 -5.74 -8.19
C ASP A 102 6.47 -5.86 -7.11
N THR A 103 6.86 -6.23 -5.87
CA THR A 103 5.93 -6.30 -4.74
C THR A 103 5.23 -4.96 -4.49
N MET A 104 5.94 -3.85 -4.60
CA MET A 104 5.35 -2.52 -4.36
C MET A 104 4.45 -2.06 -5.49
N LYS A 105 4.76 -2.40 -6.74
CA LYS A 105 3.88 -2.15 -7.90
C LYS A 105 2.60 -2.97 -7.81
N PHE A 106 2.72 -4.26 -7.55
CA PHE A 106 1.59 -5.15 -7.31
C PHE A 106 0.63 -4.59 -6.26
N LEU A 107 1.13 -4.35 -5.05
CA LEU A 107 0.31 -3.85 -3.95
C LEU A 107 -0.20 -2.41 -4.16
N GLY A 108 0.55 -1.59 -4.89
CA GLY A 108 0.13 -0.23 -5.24
C GLY A 108 -1.01 -0.23 -6.25
N PHE A 109 -0.97 -1.13 -7.22
CA PHE A 109 -2.03 -1.33 -8.19
C PHE A 109 -3.33 -1.81 -7.52
N GLU A 110 -3.27 -2.81 -6.64
CA GLU A 110 -4.44 -3.22 -5.85
C GLU A 110 -4.99 -2.08 -4.98
N GLN A 111 -4.08 -1.24 -4.43
CA GLN A 111 -4.47 -0.15 -3.53
C GLN A 111 -5.34 0.90 -4.22
N ILE A 112 -5.17 1.18 -5.52
CA ILE A 112 -6.03 2.15 -6.22
C ILE A 112 -7.49 1.71 -6.26
N PHE A 113 -7.76 0.44 -6.50
CA PHE A 113 -9.13 -0.11 -6.48
C PHE A 113 -9.70 -0.18 -5.07
N LYS A 114 -8.88 -0.63 -4.12
CA LYS A 114 -9.27 -0.67 -2.71
C LYS A 114 -9.69 0.72 -2.19
N ASP A 115 -8.92 1.74 -2.50
CA ASP A 115 -9.22 3.11 -2.04
C ASP A 115 -10.42 3.70 -2.78
N ALA A 116 -10.55 3.46 -4.08
CA ALA A 116 -11.71 3.89 -4.86
C ALA A 116 -13.03 3.32 -4.33
N LEU A 117 -13.05 2.05 -3.90
CA LEU A 117 -14.24 1.40 -3.34
C LEU A 117 -14.68 1.99 -2.00
N THR A 118 -13.87 2.77 -1.31
CA THR A 118 -14.27 3.47 -0.08
C THR A 118 -15.16 4.69 -0.35
N GLY A 119 -15.17 5.22 -1.57
CA GLY A 119 -15.80 6.48 -1.92
C GLY A 119 -15.11 7.73 -1.36
N LEU A 120 -13.95 7.57 -0.72
CA LEU A 120 -13.17 8.69 -0.18
C LEU A 120 -12.30 9.33 -1.27
N PRO A 121 -12.00 10.64 -1.18
CA PRO A 121 -11.15 11.34 -2.15
C PRO A 121 -9.66 11.06 -1.87
N ILE A 122 -9.24 9.83 -2.04
CA ILE A 122 -7.87 9.35 -1.84
C ILE A 122 -7.41 8.51 -3.03
N GLY A 123 -6.17 8.71 -3.43
CA GLY A 123 -5.50 7.90 -4.43
C GLY A 123 -4.85 6.65 -3.84
N GLY A 124 -4.17 5.86 -4.68
CA GLY A 124 -3.52 4.62 -4.26
C GLY A 124 -2.01 4.66 -4.41
N CYS A 125 -1.32 4.08 -3.45
CA CYS A 125 0.12 3.86 -3.50
C CYS A 125 0.57 2.75 -2.56
N LYS A 126 1.83 2.36 -2.67
CA LYS A 126 2.47 1.42 -1.74
C LYS A 126 3.94 1.76 -1.58
N GLY A 127 4.48 1.46 -0.40
CA GLY A 127 5.91 1.60 -0.14
C GLY A 127 6.42 0.53 0.81
N GLY A 128 7.73 0.53 1.03
CA GLY A 128 8.34 -0.43 1.93
C GLY A 128 9.84 -0.54 1.78
N SER A 129 10.38 -1.58 2.40
CA SER A 129 11.81 -1.90 2.36
C SER A 129 12.02 -3.39 2.55
N ASP A 130 13.13 -3.91 2.02
CA ASP A 130 13.64 -5.25 2.27
C ASP A 130 14.22 -5.43 3.71
N PHE A 131 14.04 -4.46 4.57
CA PHE A 131 14.39 -4.53 5.99
C PHE A 131 13.45 -5.50 6.75
N ASP A 132 14.03 -6.42 7.52
CA ASP A 132 13.28 -7.30 8.42
C ASP A 132 13.33 -6.76 9.86
N PRO A 133 12.24 -6.25 10.44
CA PRO A 133 12.22 -5.76 11.82
C PRO A 133 12.22 -6.87 12.87
N ARG A 134 12.00 -8.13 12.48
CA ARG A 134 11.95 -9.26 13.41
C ARG A 134 13.31 -9.55 13.99
N GLY A 135 13.38 -9.71 15.32
CA GLY A 135 14.63 -9.97 16.03
C GLY A 135 15.57 -8.76 16.15
N LYS A 136 15.15 -7.58 15.71
CA LYS A 136 15.86 -6.32 15.89
C LYS A 136 15.48 -5.65 17.20
N SER A 137 16.43 -4.98 17.82
CA SER A 137 16.16 -4.13 18.98
C SER A 137 15.31 -2.90 18.61
N ASP A 138 14.65 -2.31 19.60
CA ASP A 138 13.92 -1.05 19.38
C ASP A 138 14.84 0.08 18.88
N GLY A 139 16.10 0.11 19.35
CA GLY A 139 17.12 1.05 18.90
C GLY A 139 17.49 0.85 17.43
N GLU A 140 17.65 -0.39 16.97
CA GLU A 140 17.91 -0.72 15.57
C GLU A 140 16.75 -0.33 14.67
N VAL A 141 15.52 -0.72 15.05
CA VAL A 141 14.31 -0.36 14.31
C VAL A 141 14.12 1.15 14.23
N MET A 142 14.36 1.87 15.33
CA MET A 142 14.29 3.33 15.36
C MET A 142 15.32 3.95 14.39
N ARG A 143 16.58 3.52 14.42
CA ARG A 143 17.62 4.04 13.51
C ARG A 143 17.28 3.76 12.05
N PHE A 144 16.79 2.55 11.75
CA PHE A 144 16.29 2.24 10.41
C PHE A 144 15.14 3.15 9.97
N CYS A 145 14.10 3.29 10.79
CA CYS A 145 12.94 4.15 10.50
C CYS A 145 13.34 5.62 10.30
N GLN A 146 14.29 6.12 11.09
CA GLN A 146 14.82 7.48 10.93
C GLN A 146 15.57 7.65 9.61
N ALA A 147 16.43 6.69 9.24
CA ALA A 147 17.15 6.70 7.98
C ALA A 147 16.18 6.60 6.77
N PHE A 148 15.21 5.68 6.83
CA PHE A 148 14.18 5.52 5.82
C PHE A 148 13.37 6.81 5.61
N MET A 149 12.90 7.43 6.71
CA MET A 149 12.12 8.66 6.63
C MET A 149 12.94 9.85 6.14
N THR A 150 14.24 9.88 6.41
CA THR A 150 15.15 10.95 5.91
C THR A 150 15.20 11.00 4.37
N GLU A 151 14.98 9.87 3.71
CA GLU A 151 14.86 9.83 2.25
C GLU A 151 13.39 10.04 1.80
N LEU A 152 12.45 9.41 2.46
CA LEU A 152 11.04 9.43 2.06
C LEU A 152 10.37 10.80 2.24
N PHE A 153 10.74 11.61 3.23
CA PHE A 153 10.01 12.83 3.63
C PHE A 153 9.79 13.84 2.50
N ARG A 154 10.67 13.83 1.48
CA ARG A 154 10.59 14.74 0.31
C ARG A 154 9.39 14.45 -0.59
N HIS A 155 8.83 13.26 -0.47
CA HIS A 155 7.81 12.72 -1.39
C HIS A 155 6.44 12.57 -0.73
N ILE A 156 6.33 12.87 0.57
CA ILE A 156 5.10 12.67 1.35
C ILE A 156 4.65 13.96 2.04
N GLY A 157 3.39 13.98 2.44
CA GLY A 157 2.77 15.10 3.14
C GLY A 157 1.26 14.93 3.18
N PRO A 158 0.55 15.72 4.01
CA PRO A 158 -0.90 15.59 4.22
C PRO A 158 -1.72 15.60 2.94
N ASP A 159 -1.36 16.47 2.00
CA ASP A 159 -2.09 16.72 0.76
C ASP A 159 -1.40 16.14 -0.48
N VAL A 160 -0.35 15.34 -0.29
CA VAL A 160 0.44 14.73 -1.37
C VAL A 160 0.38 13.21 -1.30
N ASP A 161 0.86 12.66 -0.18
CA ASP A 161 1.00 11.22 0.02
C ASP A 161 1.04 10.91 1.52
N ALA A 162 0.10 10.13 2.00
CA ALA A 162 -0.02 9.76 3.41
C ALA A 162 0.23 8.26 3.64
N PRO A 163 1.47 7.85 3.98
CA PRO A 163 1.79 6.48 4.36
C PRO A 163 1.03 6.00 5.59
N ALA A 164 0.92 4.67 5.69
CA ALA A 164 0.30 3.96 6.81
C ALA A 164 1.13 2.73 7.21
N GLY A 165 0.69 2.00 8.24
CA GLY A 165 1.23 0.69 8.58
C GLY A 165 0.79 -0.40 7.59
N ASP A 166 1.61 -1.45 7.52
CA ASP A 166 1.37 -2.70 6.81
C ASP A 166 2.23 -3.80 7.47
N VAL A 167 2.46 -4.92 6.82
CA VAL A 167 3.32 -6.00 7.35
C VAL A 167 4.68 -5.46 7.81
N GLY A 168 5.07 -5.75 9.05
CA GLY A 168 6.32 -5.28 9.66
C GLY A 168 6.35 -3.80 10.05
N VAL A 169 5.24 -3.07 9.88
CA VAL A 169 5.12 -1.65 10.25
C VAL A 169 3.86 -1.44 11.08
N GLY A 170 4.02 -1.53 12.39
CA GLY A 170 2.97 -1.26 13.38
C GLY A 170 3.08 0.12 14.02
N GLY A 171 2.39 0.31 15.14
CA GLY A 171 2.37 1.58 15.87
C GLY A 171 3.76 2.06 16.30
N ARG A 172 4.67 1.14 16.65
CA ARG A 172 6.06 1.43 17.02
C ARG A 172 6.82 2.06 15.84
N GLU A 173 6.81 1.41 14.70
CA GLU A 173 7.48 1.87 13.49
C GLU A 173 6.89 3.19 13.00
N ILE A 174 5.57 3.31 12.98
CA ILE A 174 4.88 4.56 12.64
C ILE A 174 5.28 5.69 13.60
N GLY A 175 5.43 5.40 14.90
CA GLY A 175 5.90 6.37 15.87
C GLY A 175 7.31 6.91 15.55
N TYR A 176 8.24 6.01 15.20
CA TYR A 176 9.61 6.39 14.81
C TYR A 176 9.66 7.16 13.48
N LEU A 177 8.90 6.71 12.49
CA LEU A 177 8.77 7.37 11.18
C LEU A 177 8.19 8.78 11.32
N TYR A 178 7.08 8.92 12.05
CA TYR A 178 6.44 10.22 12.25
C TYR A 178 7.29 11.17 13.10
N GLY A 179 7.96 10.64 14.13
CA GLY A 179 8.89 11.42 14.94
C GLY A 179 10.02 12.04 14.10
N GLN A 180 10.60 11.27 13.19
CA GLN A 180 11.64 11.77 12.28
C GLN A 180 11.07 12.74 11.24
N TYR A 181 9.89 12.47 10.67
CA TYR A 181 9.22 13.39 9.75
C TYR A 181 9.04 14.77 10.39
N ARG A 182 8.48 14.82 11.61
CA ARG A 182 8.32 16.08 12.36
C ARG A 182 9.63 16.83 12.60
N ARG A 183 10.70 16.12 12.93
CA ARG A 183 12.02 16.72 13.17
C ARG A 183 12.56 17.39 11.92
N ILE A 184 12.38 16.77 10.75
CA ILE A 184 12.87 17.30 9.47
C ILE A 184 11.98 18.47 9.00
N LYS A 185 10.66 18.31 9.05
CA LYS A 185 9.70 19.34 8.59
C LYS A 185 9.62 20.55 9.53
N GLY A 186 9.96 20.39 10.80
CA GLY A 186 9.79 21.43 11.81
C GLY A 186 8.33 21.76 12.12
N ALA A 187 7.37 20.90 11.70
CA ALA A 187 5.93 21.10 11.84
C ALA A 187 5.20 19.84 12.27
N ALA A 188 4.04 20.00 12.93
CA ALA A 188 3.18 18.89 13.34
C ALA A 188 2.10 18.63 12.30
N GLU A 189 2.49 18.16 11.11
CA GLU A 189 1.58 17.79 10.03
C GLU A 189 0.92 16.43 10.34
N LEU A 190 -0.19 16.43 11.08
CA LEU A 190 -0.85 15.21 11.56
C LEU A 190 -1.35 14.30 10.42
N GLY A 191 -1.72 14.88 9.28
CA GLY A 191 -2.18 14.13 8.11
C GLY A 191 -1.08 13.39 7.34
N ALA A 192 0.21 13.65 7.61
CA ALA A 192 1.32 13.10 6.83
C ALA A 192 1.51 11.58 6.98
N LEU A 193 1.09 10.97 8.08
CA LEU A 193 1.08 9.53 8.30
C LEU A 193 -0.16 9.11 9.08
N THR A 194 -0.74 7.96 8.74
CA THR A 194 -1.81 7.33 9.53
C THR A 194 -1.30 6.13 10.32
N GLY A 195 -2.08 5.68 11.31
CA GLY A 195 -1.67 4.58 12.19
C GLY A 195 -0.87 5.01 13.42
N LYS A 196 -0.80 6.31 13.69
CA LYS A 196 -0.19 6.87 14.91
C LYS A 196 -1.01 6.53 16.16
N ASP A 197 -0.36 6.55 17.31
CA ASP A 197 -1.05 6.55 18.61
C ASP A 197 -1.99 7.77 18.74
N ILE A 198 -3.09 7.61 19.47
CA ILE A 198 -4.09 8.68 19.71
C ILE A 198 -3.42 9.94 20.28
N LYS A 199 -2.45 9.78 21.19
CA LYS A 199 -1.72 10.90 21.81
C LYS A 199 -0.89 11.70 20.82
N THR A 200 -0.60 11.13 19.67
CA THR A 200 0.17 11.76 18.57
C THR A 200 -0.69 12.07 17.34
N GLY A 201 -2.00 12.15 17.50
CA GLY A 201 -2.94 12.52 16.47
C GLY A 201 -3.43 11.34 15.59
N GLY A 202 -3.41 10.12 16.14
CA GLY A 202 -4.00 8.94 15.52
C GLY A 202 -5.51 8.84 15.73
N SER A 203 -6.13 7.91 14.99
CA SER A 203 -7.57 7.62 15.07
C SER A 203 -7.85 6.50 16.09
N ILE A 204 -9.00 6.57 16.73
CA ILE A 204 -9.55 5.50 17.58
C ILE A 204 -9.93 4.29 16.69
N LEU A 205 -9.89 3.07 17.24
CA LEU A 205 -10.31 1.81 16.60
C LEU A 205 -9.49 1.39 15.37
N ARG A 206 -8.34 2.01 15.08
CA ARG A 206 -7.54 1.64 13.92
C ARG A 206 -7.03 0.20 13.96
N PRO A 207 -6.57 -0.36 15.10
CA PRO A 207 -6.13 -1.75 15.18
C PRO A 207 -7.23 -2.75 14.79
N GLU A 208 -8.45 -2.50 15.21
CA GLU A 208 -9.61 -3.40 15.01
C GLU A 208 -10.33 -3.17 13.68
N ALA A 209 -10.13 -2.02 13.04
CA ALA A 209 -10.94 -1.56 11.90
C ALA A 209 -10.96 -2.55 10.72
N THR A 210 -9.84 -3.20 10.42
CA THR A 210 -9.76 -4.14 9.30
C THR A 210 -10.56 -5.41 9.58
N GLY A 211 -10.49 -5.95 10.81
CA GLY A 211 -11.27 -7.11 11.23
C GLY A 211 -12.78 -6.82 11.20
N TYR A 212 -13.21 -5.71 11.77
CA TYR A 212 -14.61 -5.28 11.69
C TYR A 212 -15.06 -5.13 10.24
N GLY A 213 -14.28 -4.47 9.40
CA GLY A 213 -14.58 -4.28 7.98
C GLY A 213 -14.75 -5.61 7.24
N ALA A 214 -13.91 -6.60 7.51
CA ALA A 214 -14.02 -7.93 6.92
C ALA A 214 -15.33 -8.62 7.33
N VAL A 215 -15.74 -8.52 8.61
CA VAL A 215 -16.99 -9.08 9.09
C VAL A 215 -18.21 -8.38 8.46
N TYR A 216 -18.21 -7.05 8.40
CA TYR A 216 -19.29 -6.31 7.75
C TYR A 216 -19.41 -6.65 6.27
N TYR A 217 -18.28 -6.75 5.57
CA TYR A 217 -18.30 -7.16 4.16
C TYR A 217 -18.87 -8.58 3.99
N LEU A 218 -18.45 -9.54 4.84
CA LEU A 218 -19.00 -10.89 4.84
C LEU A 218 -20.53 -10.89 5.06
N GLN A 219 -21.04 -10.05 5.97
CA GLN A 219 -22.48 -9.93 6.20
C GLN A 219 -23.21 -9.46 4.93
N GLU A 220 -22.68 -8.46 4.22
CA GLU A 220 -23.29 -7.98 2.99
C GLU A 220 -23.22 -9.01 1.86
N VAL A 221 -22.14 -9.77 1.73
CA VAL A 221 -22.04 -10.88 0.76
C VAL A 221 -23.10 -11.94 1.04
N LEU A 222 -23.21 -12.40 2.29
CA LEU A 222 -24.23 -13.41 2.65
C LEU A 222 -25.65 -12.89 2.40
N LYS A 223 -25.94 -11.65 2.75
CA LYS A 223 -27.23 -11.02 2.51
C LYS A 223 -27.54 -10.93 1.00
N HIS A 224 -26.55 -10.57 0.17
CA HIS A 224 -26.72 -10.57 -1.29
C HIS A 224 -27.10 -11.95 -1.82
N ASP A 225 -26.50 -13.00 -1.26
CA ASP A 225 -26.79 -14.39 -1.64
C ASP A 225 -28.04 -14.97 -0.97
N GLY A 226 -28.80 -14.17 -0.22
CA GLY A 226 -29.99 -14.61 0.50
C GLY A 226 -29.69 -15.53 1.70
N LEU A 227 -28.50 -15.46 2.25
CA LEU A 227 -28.03 -16.27 3.37
C LEU A 227 -27.91 -15.45 4.66
N ASP A 228 -28.02 -16.13 5.82
CA ASP A 228 -27.76 -15.55 7.14
C ASP A 228 -26.40 -16.04 7.67
N MET A 229 -25.75 -15.21 8.47
CA MET A 229 -24.51 -15.57 9.17
C MET A 229 -24.77 -16.52 10.35
N ALA A 230 -25.96 -16.48 10.94
CA ALA A 230 -26.31 -17.34 12.07
C ALA A 230 -26.15 -18.83 11.74
N GLY A 231 -25.48 -19.55 12.63
CA GLY A 231 -25.25 -20.99 12.47
C GLY A 231 -24.20 -21.39 11.44
N LYS A 232 -23.55 -20.46 10.74
CA LYS A 232 -22.45 -20.76 9.82
C LYS A 232 -21.18 -21.12 10.59
N ARG A 233 -20.38 -22.02 10.02
CA ARG A 233 -19.00 -22.29 10.48
C ARG A 233 -18.04 -21.43 9.70
N LEU A 234 -17.18 -20.72 10.41
CA LEU A 234 -16.16 -19.83 9.83
C LEU A 234 -14.77 -20.44 10.06
N ALA A 235 -13.95 -20.46 9.04
CA ALA A 235 -12.53 -20.76 9.15
C ALA A 235 -11.71 -19.51 8.84
N ILE A 236 -10.75 -19.19 9.72
CA ILE A 236 -9.85 -18.04 9.57
C ILE A 236 -8.43 -18.58 9.39
N SER A 237 -7.76 -18.16 8.31
CA SER A 237 -6.35 -18.50 8.08
C SER A 237 -5.48 -17.32 8.50
N GLY A 238 -4.49 -17.60 9.40
CA GLY A 238 -3.57 -16.60 9.93
C GLY A 238 -3.76 -16.36 11.43
N TYR A 239 -2.75 -15.69 12.03
CA TYR A 239 -2.74 -15.32 13.44
C TYR A 239 -2.11 -13.92 13.62
N GLY A 240 -2.46 -13.01 12.73
CA GLY A 240 -1.99 -11.62 12.75
C GLY A 240 -3.07 -10.66 13.23
N ASN A 241 -2.80 -9.35 13.05
CA ASN A 241 -3.69 -8.27 13.50
C ASN A 241 -5.08 -8.32 12.84
N VAL A 242 -5.20 -8.86 11.63
CA VAL A 242 -6.49 -8.94 10.91
C VAL A 242 -7.29 -10.17 11.34
N ALA A 243 -6.64 -11.29 11.63
CA ALA A 243 -7.26 -12.53 12.10
C ALA A 243 -7.67 -12.46 13.57
#